data_5a43b79c307e4505ac2acc5e884336f7
#
_entry.id   5a43b79c307e4505ac2acc5e884336f7
#
_cell.length_a   1.000
_cell.length_b   1.000
_cell.length_c   1.000
_cell.angle_alpha   90.00
_cell.angle_beta   90.00
_cell.angle_gamma   90.00
#
_symmetry.space_group_name_H-M   'P 1'
#
loop_
_entity.id
_entity.type
_entity.pdbx_description
1 polymer ?
#
loop_
_entity_poly.entity_id
_entity_poly.type
_entity_poly.pdbx_seq_one_letter_code
_entity_poly.pdbx_strand_id
1 'polypeptide(L)'
;MEAAAKSSNGLFCLTHTYTGYPMIKEAKHQIASGALGTVRKIYVEYPQGWLSTFLEGENHTQAAWRTDPTKSGKVGAMGDIGTHAFNLAEYVSGEEIVEVCAQLNTVVGGRALDDDGAVLFRTASGATGVLMATQIAAGEENNVKIRVFGEKGGLCWEHSDNNSLSMMPLDAPVTILRTGGPGTSEWSLANHRIPPGHPEGYLEAFANLYKNFAAHIRAHAVGEKQDAHLDYPGIEDGVRGMKFIEAIVANNAGNEKYTAL
;
A
#
# COMPACT_ATOMS: atom_id res chain seq x y z
N MET A 1 -10.67 -1.57 -18.72
CA MET A 1 -10.18 -2.82 -18.10
C MET A 1 -11.23 -3.41 -17.15
N GLU A 2 -11.81 -2.67 -16.20
CA GLU A 2 -12.82 -3.17 -15.25
C GLU A 2 -14.02 -3.86 -15.94
N ALA A 3 -14.66 -3.19 -16.91
CA ALA A 3 -15.76 -3.76 -17.67
C ALA A 3 -15.38 -5.07 -18.40
N ALA A 4 -14.18 -5.12 -18.98
CA ALA A 4 -13.66 -6.31 -19.63
C ALA A 4 -13.39 -7.44 -18.62
N ALA A 5 -12.82 -7.12 -17.45
CA ALA A 5 -12.61 -8.09 -16.38
C ALA A 5 -13.93 -8.67 -15.87
N LYS A 6 -14.93 -7.81 -15.63
CA LYS A 6 -16.28 -8.23 -15.18
C LYS A 6 -17.04 -9.06 -16.22
N SER A 7 -16.82 -8.82 -17.53
CA SER A 7 -17.48 -9.58 -18.61
C SER A 7 -16.72 -10.87 -18.99
N SER A 8 -15.50 -11.03 -18.55
CA SER A 8 -14.70 -12.23 -18.75
C SER A 8 -14.84 -13.19 -17.57
N ASN A 9 -14.61 -14.46 -17.80
CA ASN A 9 -14.44 -15.44 -16.71
C ASN A 9 -12.96 -15.51 -16.24
N GLY A 10 -12.16 -14.50 -16.60
CA GLY A 10 -10.74 -14.43 -16.26
C GLY A 10 -10.49 -13.85 -14.88
N LEU A 11 -9.45 -14.34 -14.23
CA LEU A 11 -8.96 -13.79 -12.97
C LEU A 11 -7.91 -12.70 -13.25
N PHE A 12 -7.85 -11.72 -12.37
CA PHE A 12 -6.92 -10.61 -12.46
C PHE A 12 -6.13 -10.48 -11.15
N CYS A 13 -4.81 -10.33 -11.23
CA CYS A 13 -3.95 -10.06 -10.10
C CYS A 13 -3.17 -8.75 -10.34
N LEU A 14 -3.30 -7.82 -9.42
CA LEU A 14 -2.52 -6.59 -9.38
C LEU A 14 -1.34 -6.79 -8.44
N THR A 15 -0.12 -6.48 -8.91
CA THR A 15 1.10 -6.75 -8.14
C THR A 15 1.48 -5.61 -7.20
N HIS A 16 0.58 -5.18 -6.32
CA HIS A 16 0.91 -4.32 -5.18
C HIS A 16 1.72 -5.12 -4.15
N THR A 17 3.03 -5.16 -4.36
CA THR A 17 3.98 -6.03 -3.67
C THR A 17 3.89 -6.02 -2.16
N TYR A 18 3.65 -4.85 -1.57
CA TYR A 18 3.64 -4.71 -0.10
C TYR A 18 2.56 -5.57 0.58
N THR A 19 1.47 -5.87 -0.11
CA THR A 19 0.44 -6.78 0.42
C THR A 19 0.89 -8.24 0.47
N GLY A 20 2.00 -8.59 -0.18
CA GLY A 20 2.58 -9.94 -0.17
C GLY A 20 3.47 -10.24 1.04
N TYR A 21 3.83 -9.25 1.86
CA TYR A 21 4.65 -9.48 3.06
C TYR A 21 3.86 -10.20 4.15
N PRO A 22 4.44 -11.24 4.80
CA PRO A 22 3.77 -11.99 5.87
C PRO A 22 3.27 -11.11 7.01
N MET A 23 4.06 -10.08 7.41
CA MET A 23 3.67 -9.18 8.50
C MET A 23 2.60 -8.17 8.09
N ILE A 24 2.43 -7.87 6.81
CA ILE A 24 1.28 -7.10 6.31
C ILE A 24 0.01 -7.95 6.33
N LYS A 25 0.10 -9.23 5.97
CA LYS A 25 -1.00 -10.19 6.13
C LYS A 25 -1.41 -10.31 7.61
N GLU A 26 -0.42 -10.38 8.50
CA GLU A 26 -0.64 -10.39 9.94
C GLU A 26 -1.33 -9.10 10.43
N ALA A 27 -0.86 -7.93 10.00
CA ALA A 27 -1.44 -6.65 10.35
C ALA A 27 -2.93 -6.57 9.96
N LYS A 28 -3.27 -6.98 8.74
CA LYS A 28 -4.65 -7.10 8.26
C LYS A 28 -5.48 -8.02 9.15
N HIS A 29 -4.95 -9.20 9.47
CA HIS A 29 -5.63 -10.16 10.35
C HIS A 29 -5.88 -9.58 11.75
N GLN A 30 -4.88 -8.95 12.37
CA GLN A 30 -5.01 -8.35 13.69
C GLN A 30 -6.11 -7.28 13.74
N ILE A 31 -6.23 -6.46 12.72
CA ILE A 31 -7.30 -5.45 12.62
C ILE A 31 -8.65 -6.14 12.41
N ALA A 32 -8.75 -7.05 11.44
CA ALA A 32 -9.98 -7.76 11.11
C ALA A 32 -10.51 -8.60 12.30
N SER A 33 -9.64 -9.13 13.13
CA SER A 33 -10.00 -9.87 14.37
C SER A 33 -10.43 -8.95 15.52
N GLY A 34 -10.36 -7.62 15.35
CA GLY A 34 -10.77 -6.64 16.35
C GLY A 34 -9.74 -6.37 17.46
N ALA A 35 -8.46 -6.75 17.24
CA ALA A 35 -7.39 -6.52 18.22
C ALA A 35 -7.20 -5.03 18.55
N LEU A 36 -7.43 -4.13 17.60
CA LEU A 36 -7.35 -2.68 17.81
C LEU A 36 -8.68 -2.02 18.20
N GLY A 37 -9.80 -2.74 18.17
CA GLY A 37 -11.14 -2.13 18.23
C GLY A 37 -11.46 -1.35 16.96
N THR A 38 -12.37 -0.38 17.03
CA THR A 38 -12.71 0.51 15.89
C THR A 38 -11.49 1.31 15.46
N VAL A 39 -11.14 1.27 14.18
CA VAL A 39 -10.04 2.06 13.63
C VAL A 39 -10.38 3.55 13.71
N ARG A 40 -9.43 4.36 14.15
CA ARG A 40 -9.61 5.82 14.35
C ARG A 40 -8.63 6.65 13.52
N LYS A 41 -7.39 6.16 13.36
CA LYS A 41 -6.32 6.91 12.71
C LYS A 41 -5.39 6.01 11.92
N ILE A 42 -5.04 6.43 10.70
CA ILE A 42 -4.12 5.73 9.81
C ILE A 42 -3.03 6.70 9.37
N TYR A 43 -1.77 6.30 9.48
CA TYR A 43 -0.63 6.97 8.89
C TYR A 43 0.07 6.02 7.94
N VAL A 44 0.30 6.45 6.72
CA VAL A 44 1.09 5.72 5.73
C VAL A 44 2.05 6.68 5.05
N GLU A 45 3.30 6.26 4.91
CA GLU A 45 4.36 7.04 4.30
C GLU A 45 5.22 6.18 3.39
N TYR A 46 5.63 6.77 2.27
CA TYR A 46 6.51 6.11 1.31
C TYR A 46 7.57 7.11 0.81
N PRO A 47 8.64 7.33 1.58
CA PRO A 47 9.77 8.15 1.16
C PRO A 47 10.77 7.35 0.33
N GLN A 48 11.26 7.99 -0.72
CA GLN A 48 12.42 7.60 -1.53
C GLN A 48 13.26 8.84 -1.83
N GLY A 49 14.56 8.68 -2.03
CA GLY A 49 15.48 9.79 -2.32
C GLY A 49 16.08 9.77 -3.73
N TRP A 50 15.77 8.76 -4.54
CA TRP A 50 16.46 8.53 -5.81
C TRP A 50 16.21 9.59 -6.89
N LEU A 51 15.11 10.33 -6.82
CA LEU A 51 14.77 11.44 -7.72
C LEU A 51 15.03 12.83 -7.10
N SER A 52 15.89 12.93 -6.08
CA SER A 52 16.23 14.21 -5.44
C SER A 52 16.96 15.18 -6.37
N THR A 53 17.52 14.71 -7.48
CA THR A 53 18.14 15.52 -8.53
C THR A 53 17.45 15.33 -9.87
N PHE A 54 17.76 16.19 -10.86
CA PHE A 54 17.15 16.15 -12.19
C PHE A 54 17.76 15.04 -13.07
N LEU A 55 17.54 13.77 -12.70
CA LEU A 55 18.10 12.59 -13.39
C LEU A 55 17.54 12.39 -14.81
N GLU A 56 16.33 12.84 -15.07
CA GLU A 56 15.69 12.75 -16.40
C GLU A 56 16.46 13.52 -17.49
N GLY A 57 17.25 14.52 -17.12
CA GLY A 57 18.17 15.24 -17.99
C GLY A 57 19.50 14.52 -18.22
N GLU A 58 19.80 13.44 -17.49
CA GLU A 58 21.08 12.73 -17.51
C GLU A 58 21.00 11.36 -18.23
N ASN A 59 20.05 11.13 -19.13
CA ASN A 59 19.79 9.86 -19.81
C ASN A 59 19.45 8.68 -18.88
N HIS A 60 18.93 8.95 -17.70
CA HIS A 60 18.49 7.92 -16.75
C HIS A 60 17.15 7.32 -17.18
N THR A 61 17.17 6.11 -17.76
CA THR A 61 15.99 5.48 -18.39
C THR A 61 14.76 5.44 -17.48
N GLN A 62 14.94 5.09 -16.19
CA GLN A 62 13.82 4.97 -15.26
C GLN A 62 13.23 6.34 -14.86
N ALA A 63 14.05 7.38 -14.74
CA ALA A 63 13.59 8.74 -14.50
C ALA A 63 12.87 9.29 -15.74
N ALA A 64 13.45 9.14 -16.92
CA ALA A 64 12.97 9.72 -18.17
C ALA A 64 11.51 9.37 -18.52
N TRP A 65 11.04 8.15 -18.22
CA TRP A 65 9.64 7.82 -18.51
C TRP A 65 8.68 8.16 -17.36
N ARG A 66 9.15 8.07 -16.09
CA ARG A 66 8.30 8.36 -14.92
C ARG A 66 7.98 9.84 -14.77
N THR A 67 8.87 10.71 -15.20
CA THR A 67 8.70 12.17 -15.12
C THR A 67 8.11 12.78 -16.40
N ASP A 68 7.89 11.98 -17.44
CA ASP A 68 7.28 12.39 -18.72
C ASP A 68 5.74 12.22 -18.66
N PRO A 69 4.96 13.32 -18.64
CA PRO A 69 3.49 13.24 -18.55
C PRO A 69 2.85 12.52 -19.74
N THR A 70 3.55 12.42 -20.89
CA THR A 70 3.02 11.68 -22.05
C THR A 70 3.10 10.16 -21.89
N LYS A 71 3.90 9.68 -20.94
CA LYS A 71 4.12 8.26 -20.64
C LYS A 71 3.56 7.86 -19.28
N SER A 72 3.79 8.68 -18.26
CA SER A 72 3.40 8.41 -16.87
C SER A 72 1.98 8.90 -16.54
N GLY A 73 1.41 9.81 -17.34
CA GLY A 73 0.07 10.34 -17.13
C GLY A 73 0.06 11.61 -16.28
N LYS A 74 -0.93 11.72 -15.35
CA LYS A 74 -1.22 12.98 -14.66
C LYS A 74 -0.34 13.25 -13.42
N VAL A 75 0.34 12.25 -12.89
CA VAL A 75 1.09 12.28 -11.62
C VAL A 75 2.42 11.56 -11.76
N GLY A 76 3.40 12.00 -10.98
CA GLY A 76 4.73 11.40 -10.87
C GLY A 76 4.85 10.50 -9.64
N ALA A 77 5.38 11.02 -8.53
CA ALA A 77 5.58 10.26 -7.29
C ALA A 77 4.28 9.69 -6.73
N MET A 78 3.18 10.43 -6.77
CA MET A 78 1.88 9.96 -6.29
C MET A 78 1.32 8.82 -7.15
N GLY A 79 1.64 8.77 -8.44
CA GLY A 79 1.28 7.66 -9.33
C GLY A 79 2.16 6.43 -9.12
N ASP A 80 3.47 6.64 -9.01
CA ASP A 80 4.47 5.57 -8.88
C ASP A 80 4.39 4.89 -7.51
N ILE A 81 4.50 5.67 -6.43
CA ILE A 81 4.59 5.15 -5.06
C ILE A 81 3.39 5.52 -4.16
N GLY A 82 2.70 6.62 -4.43
CA GLY A 82 1.50 7.01 -3.68
C GLY A 82 0.36 6.00 -3.82
N THR A 83 0.20 5.37 -4.98
CA THR A 83 -0.79 4.29 -5.20
C THR A 83 -0.51 3.04 -4.35
N HIS A 84 0.76 2.71 -4.12
CA HIS A 84 1.14 1.64 -3.19
C HIS A 84 0.78 1.98 -1.75
N ALA A 85 1.06 3.22 -1.33
CA ALA A 85 0.70 3.70 0.00
C ALA A 85 -0.82 3.71 0.21
N PHE A 86 -1.58 4.17 -0.80
CA PHE A 86 -3.05 4.16 -0.79
C PHE A 86 -3.60 2.73 -0.65
N ASN A 87 -3.15 1.82 -1.52
CA ASN A 87 -3.58 0.42 -1.45
C ASN A 87 -3.22 -0.22 -0.11
N LEU A 88 -2.02 0.04 0.42
CA LEU A 88 -1.59 -0.49 1.70
C LEU A 88 -2.47 0.01 2.86
N ALA A 89 -2.87 1.29 2.84
CA ALA A 89 -3.75 1.86 3.84
C ALA A 89 -5.11 1.16 3.86
N GLU A 90 -5.76 1.00 2.71
CA GLU A 90 -7.05 0.29 2.60
C GLU A 90 -6.90 -1.20 2.91
N TYR A 91 -5.87 -1.85 2.36
CA TYR A 91 -5.65 -3.29 2.52
C TYR A 91 -5.44 -3.70 3.98
N VAL A 92 -4.61 -2.96 4.71
CA VAL A 92 -4.27 -3.29 6.11
C VAL A 92 -5.40 -2.93 7.05
N SER A 93 -5.98 -1.74 6.89
CA SER A 93 -7.02 -1.26 7.80
C SER A 93 -8.39 -1.89 7.57
N GLY A 94 -8.66 -2.39 6.35
CA GLY A 94 -10.00 -2.78 5.92
C GLY A 94 -10.96 -1.62 5.74
N GLU A 95 -10.45 -0.39 5.80
CA GLU A 95 -11.23 0.84 5.68
C GLU A 95 -11.27 1.34 4.23
N GLU A 96 -12.41 1.78 3.77
CA GLU A 96 -12.56 2.42 2.45
C GLU A 96 -12.32 3.93 2.57
N ILE A 97 -11.32 4.47 1.88
CA ILE A 97 -11.04 5.92 1.79
C ILE A 97 -12.07 6.56 0.86
N VAL A 98 -12.85 7.51 1.35
CA VAL A 98 -13.97 8.12 0.60
C VAL A 98 -13.77 9.59 0.29
N GLU A 99 -12.88 10.29 1.00
CA GLU A 99 -12.58 11.71 0.79
C GLU A 99 -11.09 11.99 0.95
N VAL A 100 -10.55 12.86 0.11
CA VAL A 100 -9.15 13.29 0.12
C VAL A 100 -9.00 14.80 0.09
N CYS A 101 -7.96 15.30 0.79
CA CYS A 101 -7.45 16.67 0.71
C CYS A 101 -5.95 16.57 0.41
N ALA A 102 -5.54 16.96 -0.79
CA ALA A 102 -4.22 16.69 -1.33
C ALA A 102 -3.41 17.97 -1.56
N GLN A 103 -2.11 17.85 -1.35
CA GLN A 103 -1.11 18.80 -1.81
C GLN A 103 -0.08 18.03 -2.64
N LEU A 104 0.03 18.36 -3.93
CA LEU A 104 1.01 17.81 -4.86
C LEU A 104 2.03 18.89 -5.19
N ASN A 105 3.30 18.57 -5.10
CA ASN A 105 4.40 19.50 -5.32
C ASN A 105 5.34 18.98 -6.40
N THR A 106 5.86 19.90 -7.20
CA THR A 106 7.01 19.69 -8.08
C THR A 106 8.15 20.53 -7.55
N VAL A 107 9.09 19.92 -6.85
CA VAL A 107 10.16 20.61 -6.12
C VAL A 107 11.44 20.68 -6.94
N VAL A 108 11.79 19.62 -7.66
CA VAL A 108 13.00 19.62 -8.52
C VAL A 108 12.75 20.46 -9.77
N GLY A 109 13.58 21.48 -9.94
CA GLY A 109 13.45 22.44 -11.06
C GLY A 109 13.51 21.75 -12.43
N GLY A 110 12.59 22.13 -13.34
CA GLY A 110 12.49 21.58 -14.69
C GLY A 110 11.64 20.31 -14.81
N ARG A 111 11.20 19.71 -13.71
CA ARG A 111 10.31 18.55 -13.70
C ARG A 111 8.88 18.96 -14.03
N ALA A 112 8.13 18.09 -14.71
CA ALA A 112 6.77 18.40 -15.15
C ALA A 112 5.68 17.80 -14.27
N LEU A 113 5.97 16.69 -13.58
CA LEU A 113 5.04 15.99 -12.68
C LEU A 113 5.45 16.19 -11.22
N ASP A 114 4.56 15.81 -10.30
CA ASP A 114 4.84 15.82 -8.88
C ASP A 114 5.99 14.87 -8.52
N ASP A 115 6.84 15.30 -7.62
CA ASP A 115 7.91 14.50 -7.01
C ASP A 115 7.72 14.37 -5.49
N ASP A 116 6.70 15.04 -4.96
CA ASP A 116 6.30 15.05 -3.56
C ASP A 116 4.79 15.23 -3.43
N GLY A 117 4.18 14.58 -2.45
CA GLY A 117 2.76 14.75 -2.16
C GLY A 117 2.36 14.31 -0.76
N ALA A 118 1.37 15.03 -0.22
CA ALA A 118 0.72 14.71 1.04
C ALA A 118 -0.80 14.75 0.88
N VAL A 119 -1.48 13.77 1.48
CA VAL A 119 -2.93 13.62 1.40
C VAL A 119 -3.49 13.38 2.79
N LEU A 120 -4.37 14.26 3.25
CA LEU A 120 -5.28 13.97 4.35
C LEU A 120 -6.48 13.22 3.79
N PHE A 121 -6.95 12.18 4.47
CA PHE A 121 -8.09 11.41 4.02
C PHE A 121 -9.07 11.05 5.12
N ARG A 122 -10.30 10.70 4.72
CA ARG A 122 -11.35 10.16 5.59
C ARG A 122 -11.85 8.84 5.02
N THR A 123 -12.22 7.93 5.90
CA THR A 123 -12.79 6.64 5.54
C THR A 123 -14.32 6.65 5.70
N ALA A 124 -14.97 5.66 5.10
CA ALA A 124 -16.41 5.48 5.21
C ALA A 124 -16.90 5.29 6.66
N SER A 125 -16.07 4.68 7.51
CA SER A 125 -16.38 4.48 8.94
C SER A 125 -16.18 5.74 9.79
N GLY A 126 -15.54 6.79 9.25
CA GLY A 126 -15.22 8.03 9.95
C GLY A 126 -13.78 8.09 10.51
N ALA A 127 -12.96 7.07 10.30
CA ALA A 127 -11.54 7.16 10.59
C ALA A 127 -10.88 8.23 9.70
N THR A 128 -9.76 8.78 10.18
CA THR A 128 -9.00 9.79 9.42
C THR A 128 -7.57 9.35 9.22
N GLY A 129 -6.91 9.83 8.17
CA GLY A 129 -5.53 9.44 7.94
C GLY A 129 -4.68 10.49 7.23
N VAL A 130 -3.40 10.17 7.14
CA VAL A 130 -2.39 10.92 6.40
C VAL A 130 -1.63 9.92 5.53
N LEU A 131 -1.52 10.24 4.26
CA LEU A 131 -0.67 9.55 3.30
C LEU A 131 0.39 10.53 2.82
N MET A 132 1.65 10.12 2.83
CA MET A 132 2.76 10.86 2.25
C MET A 132 3.51 9.96 1.27
N ALA A 133 3.83 10.51 0.10
CA ALA A 133 4.68 9.83 -0.87
C ALA A 133 5.61 10.85 -1.52
N THR A 134 6.91 10.60 -1.46
CA THR A 134 7.92 11.53 -1.97
C THR A 134 9.10 10.77 -2.57
N GLN A 135 9.65 11.27 -3.68
CA GLN A 135 10.84 10.71 -4.32
C GLN A 135 12.06 11.63 -4.18
N ILE A 136 11.94 12.66 -3.36
CA ILE A 136 12.99 13.67 -3.14
C ILE A 136 13.52 13.70 -1.70
N ALA A 137 13.21 12.67 -0.90
CA ALA A 137 13.72 12.54 0.47
C ALA A 137 15.17 12.03 0.44
N ALA A 138 16.11 12.90 0.14
CA ALA A 138 17.53 12.56 -0.01
C ALA A 138 18.06 11.81 1.22
N GLY A 139 18.63 10.62 1.01
CA GLY A 139 19.09 9.73 2.05
C GLY A 139 18.15 8.58 2.38
N GLU A 140 16.87 8.66 2.00
CA GLU A 140 15.95 7.54 2.05
C GLU A 140 16.15 6.63 0.84
N GLU A 141 16.19 5.32 1.07
CA GLU A 141 16.32 4.32 0.00
C GLU A 141 14.95 3.91 -0.50
N ASN A 142 14.18 3.15 0.31
CA ASN A 142 12.85 2.68 -0.02
C ASN A 142 12.13 2.21 1.26
N ASN A 143 11.55 3.10 2.01
CA ASN A 143 10.98 2.80 3.32
C ASN A 143 9.47 3.09 3.40
N VAL A 144 8.66 2.13 2.97
CA VAL A 144 7.21 2.16 3.24
C VAL A 144 6.95 1.88 4.71
N LYS A 145 6.11 2.70 5.33
CA LYS A 145 5.70 2.52 6.71
C LYS A 145 4.21 2.76 6.88
N ILE A 146 3.56 1.91 7.66
CA ILE A 146 2.15 2.06 8.03
C ILE A 146 1.96 1.93 9.53
N ARG A 147 1.13 2.80 10.08
CA ARG A 147 0.67 2.77 11.47
C ARG A 147 -0.84 2.90 11.49
N VAL A 148 -1.50 2.00 12.19
CA VAL A 148 -2.96 2.03 12.38
C VAL A 148 -3.27 2.06 13.86
N PHE A 149 -4.16 2.96 14.25
CA PHE A 149 -4.57 3.16 15.64
C PHE A 149 -6.08 3.02 15.76
N GLY A 150 -6.50 2.21 16.71
CA GLY A 150 -7.90 2.01 17.07
C GLY A 150 -8.18 2.36 18.52
N GLU A 151 -9.32 1.92 19.01
CA GLU A 151 -9.78 2.18 20.40
C GLU A 151 -8.94 1.48 21.46
N LYS A 152 -8.41 0.28 21.14
CA LYS A 152 -7.72 -0.60 22.09
C LYS A 152 -6.20 -0.57 21.96
N GLY A 153 -5.68 0.10 20.93
CA GLY A 153 -4.25 0.15 20.67
C GLY A 153 -3.91 0.49 19.23
N GLY A 154 -2.67 0.25 18.85
CA GLY A 154 -2.17 0.47 17.51
C GLY A 154 -1.27 -0.65 17.02
N LEU A 155 -0.91 -0.59 15.76
CA LEU A 155 0.15 -1.41 15.17
C LEU A 155 1.06 -0.55 14.28
N CYS A 156 2.29 -1.04 14.08
CA CYS A 156 3.26 -0.42 13.19
C CYS A 156 4.03 -1.49 12.42
N TRP A 157 4.12 -1.31 11.12
CA TRP A 157 4.99 -2.05 10.24
C TRP A 157 5.83 -1.09 9.40
N GLU A 158 7.10 -1.42 9.14
CA GLU A 158 7.98 -0.67 8.25
C GLU A 158 8.84 -1.60 7.41
N HIS A 159 9.12 -1.17 6.18
CA HIS A 159 9.83 -1.97 5.20
C HIS A 159 11.29 -2.23 5.58
N SER A 160 11.93 -1.32 6.30
CA SER A 160 13.31 -1.46 6.79
C SER A 160 13.47 -2.62 7.81
N ASP A 161 12.40 -3.00 8.52
CA ASP A 161 12.32 -4.21 9.35
C ASP A 161 11.07 -5.01 9.01
N ASN A 162 10.94 -5.42 7.74
CA ASN A 162 9.74 -6.00 7.18
C ASN A 162 9.30 -7.33 7.80
N ASN A 163 10.18 -8.01 8.54
CA ASN A 163 9.91 -9.26 9.24
C ASN A 163 9.37 -9.07 10.66
N SER A 164 9.09 -7.83 11.05
CA SER A 164 8.54 -7.45 12.36
C SER A 164 7.23 -6.69 12.22
N LEU A 165 6.31 -6.93 13.13
CA LEU A 165 5.09 -6.15 13.34
C LEU A 165 5.00 -5.76 14.81
N SER A 166 5.05 -4.47 15.10
CA SER A 166 4.84 -3.96 16.45
C SER A 166 3.35 -3.87 16.76
N MET A 167 2.92 -4.53 17.83
CA MET A 167 1.58 -4.40 18.42
C MET A 167 1.67 -3.53 19.66
N MET A 168 0.90 -2.47 19.73
CA MET A 168 0.94 -1.43 20.76
C MET A 168 -0.42 -1.35 21.48
N PRO A 169 -0.77 -2.33 22.34
CA PRO A 169 -2.03 -2.30 23.08
C PRO A 169 -2.05 -1.10 24.04
N LEU A 170 -3.26 -0.58 24.34
CA LEU A 170 -3.42 0.61 25.18
C LEU A 170 -3.00 0.36 26.64
N ASP A 171 -3.25 -0.84 27.12
CA ASP A 171 -3.16 -1.25 28.53
C ASP A 171 -2.15 -2.37 28.80
N ALA A 172 -1.27 -2.68 27.84
CA ALA A 172 -0.24 -3.71 27.95
C ALA A 172 1.07 -3.28 27.27
N PRO A 173 2.19 -3.95 27.57
CA PRO A 173 3.47 -3.69 26.90
C PRO A 173 3.41 -3.89 25.38
N VAL A 174 4.22 -3.12 24.66
CA VAL A 174 4.43 -3.35 23.23
C VAL A 174 5.02 -4.73 23.01
N THR A 175 4.45 -5.46 22.05
CA THR A 175 4.95 -6.76 21.59
C THR A 175 5.36 -6.68 20.13
N ILE A 176 6.38 -7.46 19.75
CA ILE A 176 6.85 -7.56 18.38
C ILE A 176 6.56 -8.97 17.88
N LEU A 177 5.65 -9.10 16.93
CA LEU A 177 5.42 -10.32 16.17
C LEU A 177 6.49 -10.43 15.08
N ARG A 178 6.99 -11.66 14.86
CA ARG A 178 8.04 -11.91 13.87
C ARG A 178 7.54 -12.91 12.83
N THR A 179 7.89 -12.72 11.58
CA THR A 179 7.54 -13.63 10.47
C THR A 179 7.84 -15.09 10.85
N GLY A 180 6.81 -15.95 10.76
CA GLY A 180 6.90 -17.37 11.11
C GLY A 180 7.09 -17.66 12.61
N GLY A 181 7.09 -16.63 13.45
CA GLY A 181 7.26 -16.76 14.90
C GLY A 181 5.98 -17.15 15.64
N PRO A 182 6.08 -17.48 16.93
CA PRO A 182 4.92 -17.82 17.75
C PRO A 182 3.96 -16.62 17.84
N GLY A 183 2.66 -16.92 17.87
CA GLY A 183 1.60 -15.92 18.00
C GLY A 183 1.20 -15.26 16.67
N THR A 184 1.80 -15.62 15.54
CA THR A 184 1.34 -15.19 14.22
C THR A 184 0.19 -16.06 13.72
N SER A 185 -0.71 -15.45 12.94
CA SER A 185 -1.91 -16.08 12.40
C SER A 185 -1.62 -16.97 11.18
N GLU A 186 -2.62 -17.75 10.76
CA GLU A 186 -2.61 -18.51 9.52
C GLU A 186 -2.37 -17.62 8.28
N TRP A 187 -2.79 -16.36 8.31
CA TRP A 187 -2.55 -15.40 7.25
C TRP A 187 -1.05 -15.13 7.04
N SER A 188 -0.30 -14.96 8.11
CA SER A 188 1.15 -14.83 8.05
C SER A 188 1.80 -16.16 7.70
N LEU A 189 1.40 -17.25 8.36
CA LEU A 189 1.99 -18.57 8.20
C LEU A 189 1.85 -19.13 6.78
N ALA A 190 0.73 -18.87 6.09
CA ALA A 190 0.52 -19.29 4.70
C ALA A 190 1.43 -18.55 3.69
N ASN A 191 1.98 -17.41 4.09
CA ASN A 191 2.73 -16.50 3.24
C ASN A 191 4.23 -16.38 3.58
N HIS A 192 4.76 -17.17 4.53
CA HIS A 192 6.19 -17.26 4.78
C HIS A 192 6.77 -18.60 4.26
N ARG A 193 8.11 -18.70 4.11
CA ARG A 193 8.78 -19.84 3.48
C ARG A 193 9.88 -20.48 4.28
N ILE A 194 10.59 -19.69 5.09
CA ILE A 194 11.82 -20.12 5.75
C ILE A 194 11.66 -20.00 7.27
N PRO A 195 12.45 -20.76 8.07
CA PRO A 195 12.32 -20.73 9.52
C PRO A 195 12.42 -19.32 10.11
N PRO A 196 11.73 -19.05 11.23
CA PRO A 196 11.81 -17.76 11.92
C PRO A 196 13.25 -17.31 12.16
N GLY A 197 13.49 -15.98 12.03
CA GLY A 197 14.81 -15.40 12.21
C GLY A 197 15.66 -15.34 10.92
N HIS A 198 15.23 -15.98 9.84
CA HIS A 198 15.82 -15.80 8.52
C HIS A 198 15.09 -14.65 7.80
N PRO A 199 15.79 -13.76 7.08
CA PRO A 199 15.16 -12.64 6.40
C PRO A 199 14.41 -13.10 5.15
N GLU A 200 13.14 -12.73 5.05
CA GLU A 200 12.35 -12.71 3.83
C GLU A 200 12.13 -11.25 3.43
N GLY A 201 11.98 -10.96 2.13
CA GLY A 201 11.90 -9.59 1.66
C GLY A 201 11.08 -9.41 0.40
N TYR A 202 11.53 -8.49 -0.45
CA TYR A 202 10.81 -8.01 -1.62
C TYR A 202 10.51 -9.10 -2.67
N LEU A 203 11.48 -9.99 -2.94
CA LEU A 203 11.31 -11.08 -3.88
C LEU A 203 10.28 -12.11 -3.39
N GLU A 204 10.33 -12.43 -2.10
CA GLU A 204 9.39 -13.36 -1.47
C GLU A 204 7.98 -12.77 -1.43
N ALA A 205 7.84 -11.47 -1.22
CA ALA A 205 6.55 -10.78 -1.26
C ALA A 205 5.90 -10.88 -2.65
N PHE A 206 6.65 -10.61 -3.73
CA PHE A 206 6.19 -10.84 -5.10
C PHE A 206 5.83 -12.31 -5.34
N ALA A 207 6.69 -13.23 -4.94
CA ALA A 207 6.45 -14.65 -5.10
C ALA A 207 5.21 -15.11 -4.32
N ASN A 208 4.85 -14.48 -3.19
CA ASN A 208 3.61 -14.74 -2.47
C ASN A 208 2.39 -14.36 -3.32
N LEU A 209 2.39 -13.17 -3.95
CA LEU A 209 1.28 -12.77 -4.82
C LEU A 209 1.08 -13.76 -5.97
N TYR A 210 2.15 -14.15 -6.66
CA TYR A 210 2.05 -15.14 -7.75
C TYR A 210 1.62 -16.51 -7.27
N LYS A 211 2.11 -16.99 -6.12
CA LYS A 211 1.69 -18.24 -5.49
C LYS A 211 0.19 -18.23 -5.16
N ASN A 212 -0.28 -17.14 -4.54
CA ASN A 212 -1.66 -16.96 -4.13
C ASN A 212 -2.58 -16.89 -5.35
N PHE A 213 -2.18 -16.12 -6.38
CA PHE A 213 -2.90 -16.07 -7.64
C PHE A 213 -2.98 -17.44 -8.33
N ALA A 214 -1.87 -18.18 -8.40
CA ALA A 214 -1.86 -19.53 -8.96
C ALA A 214 -2.74 -20.52 -8.16
N ALA A 215 -2.82 -20.37 -6.84
CA ALA A 215 -3.74 -21.13 -6.00
C ALA A 215 -5.20 -20.83 -6.34
N HIS A 216 -5.54 -19.54 -6.51
CA HIS A 216 -6.89 -19.11 -6.91
C HIS A 216 -7.25 -19.65 -8.31
N ILE A 217 -6.32 -19.59 -9.29
CA ILE A 217 -6.56 -20.17 -10.63
C ILE A 217 -6.91 -21.67 -10.53
N ARG A 218 -6.20 -22.43 -9.68
CA ARG A 218 -6.49 -23.86 -9.49
C ARG A 218 -7.84 -24.09 -8.83
N ALA A 219 -8.19 -23.35 -7.80
CA ALA A 219 -9.50 -23.42 -7.12
C ALA A 219 -10.64 -23.07 -8.11
N HIS A 220 -10.47 -21.98 -8.85
CA HIS A 220 -11.44 -21.51 -9.84
C HIS A 220 -11.70 -22.56 -10.94
N ALA A 221 -10.65 -23.24 -11.41
CA ALA A 221 -10.75 -24.27 -12.46
C ALA A 221 -11.61 -25.48 -12.05
N VAL A 222 -11.73 -25.74 -10.75
CA VAL A 222 -12.55 -26.85 -10.20
C VAL A 222 -13.82 -26.36 -9.50
N GLY A 223 -14.14 -25.07 -9.61
CA GLY A 223 -15.35 -24.47 -9.02
C GLY A 223 -15.26 -24.25 -7.49
N GLU A 224 -14.08 -24.28 -6.93
CA GLU A 224 -13.83 -24.01 -5.51
C GLU A 224 -13.59 -22.51 -5.25
N LYS A 225 -13.85 -22.09 -4.01
CA LYS A 225 -13.55 -20.73 -3.56
C LYS A 225 -12.05 -20.56 -3.27
N GLN A 226 -11.55 -19.35 -3.48
CA GLN A 226 -10.22 -18.96 -3.03
C GLN A 226 -10.12 -19.08 -1.51
N ASP A 227 -8.98 -19.59 -1.04
CA ASP A 227 -8.61 -19.55 0.38
C ASP A 227 -8.38 -18.08 0.79
N ALA A 228 -9.06 -17.64 1.85
CA ALA A 228 -8.97 -16.26 2.33
C ALA A 228 -7.55 -15.88 2.78
N HIS A 229 -6.76 -16.84 3.29
CA HIS A 229 -5.36 -16.59 3.69
C HIS A 229 -4.41 -16.33 2.51
N LEU A 230 -4.84 -16.67 1.29
CA LEU A 230 -4.09 -16.54 0.05
C LEU A 230 -4.62 -15.38 -0.80
N ASP A 231 -5.09 -14.31 -0.17
CA ASP A 231 -5.58 -13.13 -0.89
C ASP A 231 -4.45 -12.37 -1.61
N TYR A 232 -4.83 -11.54 -2.56
CA TYR A 232 -3.97 -10.65 -3.33
C TYR A 232 -4.83 -9.51 -3.91
N PRO A 233 -4.23 -8.35 -4.25
CA PRO A 233 -4.98 -7.26 -4.89
C PRO A 233 -5.54 -7.65 -6.26
N GLY A 234 -6.79 -7.27 -6.51
CA GLY A 234 -7.53 -7.55 -7.73
C GLY A 234 -7.72 -6.33 -8.63
N ILE A 235 -8.69 -6.47 -9.56
CA ILE A 235 -9.05 -5.37 -10.48
C ILE A 235 -9.67 -4.19 -9.74
N GLU A 236 -10.42 -4.46 -8.68
CA GLU A 236 -11.06 -3.45 -7.83
C GLU A 236 -10.02 -2.54 -7.17
N ASP A 237 -8.92 -3.13 -6.65
CA ASP A 237 -7.80 -2.36 -6.08
C ASP A 237 -7.17 -1.43 -7.13
N GLY A 238 -7.02 -1.91 -8.37
CA GLY A 238 -6.53 -1.09 -9.48
C GLY A 238 -7.48 0.06 -9.82
N VAL A 239 -8.78 -0.19 -9.84
CA VAL A 239 -9.80 0.84 -10.08
C VAL A 239 -9.79 1.87 -8.94
N ARG A 240 -9.69 1.42 -7.69
CA ARG A 240 -9.55 2.29 -6.51
C ARG A 240 -8.32 3.20 -6.61
N GLY A 241 -7.16 2.64 -6.97
CA GLY A 241 -5.93 3.41 -7.18
C GLY A 241 -6.07 4.48 -8.26
N MET A 242 -6.76 4.18 -9.37
CA MET A 242 -7.02 5.16 -10.44
C MET A 242 -7.98 6.27 -9.98
N LYS A 243 -9.05 5.93 -9.23
CA LYS A 243 -9.94 6.94 -8.63
C LYS A 243 -9.20 7.84 -7.65
N PHE A 244 -8.31 7.27 -6.84
CA PHE A 244 -7.46 8.05 -5.95
C PHE A 244 -6.61 9.07 -6.72
N ILE A 245 -5.93 8.67 -7.80
CA ILE A 245 -5.16 9.60 -8.64
C ILE A 245 -6.04 10.72 -9.18
N GLU A 246 -7.21 10.40 -9.73
CA GLU A 246 -8.12 11.42 -10.28
C GLU A 246 -8.60 12.40 -9.19
N ALA A 247 -8.94 11.88 -8.00
CA ALA A 247 -9.41 12.70 -6.90
C ALA A 247 -8.33 13.64 -6.33
N ILE A 248 -7.08 13.15 -6.14
CA ILE A 248 -5.99 14.00 -5.63
C ILE A 248 -5.57 15.09 -6.63
N VAL A 249 -5.57 14.78 -7.93
CA VAL A 249 -5.29 15.77 -8.97
C VAL A 249 -6.38 16.83 -9.03
N ALA A 250 -7.65 16.44 -8.99
CA ALA A 250 -8.78 17.36 -8.99
C ALA A 250 -8.79 18.23 -7.72
N ASN A 251 -8.52 17.64 -6.55
CA ASN A 251 -8.46 18.36 -5.29
C ASN A 251 -7.31 19.39 -5.26
N ASN A 252 -6.11 18.98 -5.68
CA ASN A 252 -4.94 19.86 -5.71
C ASN A 252 -5.11 21.05 -6.67
N ALA A 253 -5.86 20.89 -7.76
CA ALA A 253 -6.16 21.95 -8.73
C ALA A 253 -7.36 22.82 -8.32
N GLY A 254 -8.19 22.35 -7.37
CA GLY A 254 -9.43 22.99 -6.93
C GLY A 254 -9.27 23.82 -5.66
N ASN A 255 -10.42 24.33 -5.19
CA ASN A 255 -10.51 25.07 -3.93
C ASN A 255 -11.30 24.34 -2.85
N GLU A 256 -11.82 23.17 -3.16
CA GLU A 256 -12.55 22.35 -2.20
C GLU A 256 -11.60 21.75 -1.16
N LYS A 257 -12.02 21.80 0.11
CA LYS A 257 -11.18 21.23 1.18
C LYS A 257 -11.01 19.73 1.05
N TYR A 258 -12.08 19.03 0.66
CA TYR A 258 -12.08 17.58 0.41
C TYR A 258 -12.78 17.27 -0.90
N THR A 259 -12.27 16.29 -1.62
CA THR A 259 -12.88 15.73 -2.84
C THR A 259 -13.22 14.27 -2.58
N ALA A 260 -14.43 13.83 -3.01
CA ALA A 260 -14.85 12.43 -2.92
C ALA A 260 -14.07 11.52 -3.90
N LEU A 261 -13.88 10.24 -3.51
CA LEU A 261 -13.31 9.18 -4.34
C LEU A 261 -14.37 8.42 -5.13
#